data_54f0278de38b60219bf3d142d16be5ba
#
_entry.id   54f0278de38b60219bf3d142d16be5ba
#
_cell.length_a   1.000
_cell.length_b   1.000
_cell.length_c   1.000
_cell.angle_alpha   90.00
_cell.angle_beta   90.00
_cell.angle_gamma   90.00
#
_symmetry.space_group_name_H-M   'P 1'
#
loop_
_entity.id
_entity.type
_entity.pdbx_description
1 polymer ?
#
loop_
_entity_poly.entity_id
_entity_poly.type
_entity_poly.pdbx_seq_one_letter_code
_entity_poly.pdbx_strand_id
1 'polypeptide(L)'
;MTMRPLVLVVDDMTETRRLMRRVLERSELRVIEAETGEAALRAIARDRPTLVVLDLRLPGISGFDVARKVRADPDPTIAATLILACSASVQPEVQREALDAGCDAFEGKPFEIASFAERILGLISQRAAG
;
A
#
# COMPACT_ATOMS: atom_id res chain seq x y z
N MET A 1 -22.61 -2.01 12.90
CA MET A 1 -22.06 -2.76 11.75
C MET A 1 -20.70 -2.20 11.40
N THR A 2 -19.69 -3.05 11.36
CA THR A 2 -18.32 -2.61 11.07
C THR A 2 -18.10 -2.54 9.56
N MET A 3 -17.60 -1.42 9.06
CA MET A 3 -17.25 -1.31 7.65
C MET A 3 -16.00 -2.14 7.36
N ARG A 4 -15.98 -2.77 6.18
CA ARG A 4 -14.79 -3.50 5.73
C ARG A 4 -13.64 -2.50 5.54
N PRO A 5 -12.42 -2.88 5.90
CA PRO A 5 -11.27 -2.00 5.68
C PRO A 5 -11.10 -1.66 4.20
N LEU A 6 -10.62 -0.44 3.95
CA LEU A 6 -10.36 0.03 2.59
C LEU A 6 -8.87 -0.04 2.30
N VAL A 7 -8.52 -0.70 1.20
CA VAL A 7 -7.14 -0.83 0.74
C VAL A 7 -6.99 -0.09 -0.59
N LEU A 8 -5.97 0.74 -0.69
CA LEU A 8 -5.58 1.39 -1.95
C LEU A 8 -4.45 0.59 -2.58
N VAL A 9 -4.63 0.19 -3.83
CA VAL A 9 -3.59 -0.51 -4.59
C VAL A 9 -3.00 0.47 -5.59
N VAL A 10 -1.68 0.70 -5.49
CA VAL A 10 -0.94 1.63 -6.36
C VAL A 10 0.07 0.86 -7.18
N ASP A 11 -0.16 0.78 -8.48
CA ASP A 11 0.71 0.09 -9.43
C ASP A 11 0.38 0.61 -10.82
N ASP A 12 1.39 0.88 -11.64
CA ASP A 12 1.16 1.41 -12.98
C ASP A 12 0.71 0.33 -13.97
N MET A 13 0.83 -0.95 -13.61
CA MET A 13 0.40 -2.06 -14.46
C MET A 13 -1.05 -2.43 -14.14
N THR A 14 -1.94 -2.22 -15.12
CA THR A 14 -3.36 -2.49 -14.97
C THR A 14 -3.65 -3.94 -14.57
N GLU A 15 -2.97 -4.89 -15.19
CA GLU A 15 -3.20 -6.31 -14.90
C GLU A 15 -2.83 -6.66 -13.47
N THR A 16 -1.72 -6.12 -12.97
CA THR A 16 -1.29 -6.34 -11.58
C THR A 16 -2.31 -5.76 -10.61
N ARG A 17 -2.77 -4.53 -10.86
CA ARG A 17 -3.79 -3.91 -10.00
C ARG A 17 -5.07 -4.72 -9.96
N ARG A 18 -5.52 -5.20 -11.13
CA ARG A 18 -6.76 -6.00 -11.20
C ARG A 18 -6.64 -7.32 -10.46
N LEU A 19 -5.49 -7.95 -10.56
CA LEU A 19 -5.23 -9.21 -9.84
C LEU A 19 -5.26 -8.98 -8.33
N MET A 20 -4.55 -7.96 -7.86
CA MET A 20 -4.54 -7.60 -6.44
C MET A 20 -5.94 -7.28 -5.94
N ARG A 21 -6.68 -6.48 -6.69
CA ARG A 21 -8.04 -6.12 -6.34
C ARG A 21 -8.92 -7.34 -6.18
N ARG A 22 -8.86 -8.25 -7.14
CA ARG A 22 -9.67 -9.47 -7.11
C ARG A 22 -9.38 -10.32 -5.88
N VAL A 23 -8.10 -10.49 -5.58
CA VAL A 23 -7.67 -11.28 -4.43
C VAL A 23 -8.13 -10.63 -3.12
N LEU A 24 -7.96 -9.32 -3.00
CA LEU A 24 -8.31 -8.60 -1.77
C LEU A 24 -9.82 -8.52 -1.57
N GLU A 25 -10.59 -8.35 -2.64
CA GLU A 25 -12.04 -8.33 -2.54
C GLU A 25 -12.59 -9.69 -2.08
N ARG A 26 -11.96 -10.78 -2.49
CA ARG A 26 -12.30 -12.12 -2.00
C ARG A 26 -12.03 -12.30 -0.51
N SER A 27 -11.14 -11.49 0.02
CA SER A 27 -10.81 -11.48 1.45
C SER A 27 -11.64 -10.46 2.22
N GLU A 28 -12.74 -10.02 1.63
CA GLU A 28 -13.71 -9.10 2.22
C GLU A 28 -13.15 -7.71 2.52
N LEU A 29 -12.21 -7.27 1.69
CA LEU A 29 -11.68 -5.92 1.76
C LEU A 29 -12.30 -5.07 0.66
N ARG A 30 -12.48 -3.77 0.94
CA ARG A 30 -12.84 -2.80 -0.11
C ARG A 30 -11.56 -2.34 -0.76
N VAL A 31 -11.56 -2.18 -2.07
CA VAL A 31 -10.35 -1.83 -2.82
C VAL A 31 -10.61 -0.64 -3.74
N ILE A 32 -9.67 0.30 -3.73
CA ILE A 32 -9.58 1.37 -4.72
C ILE A 32 -8.21 1.31 -5.36
N GLU A 33 -8.05 1.91 -6.53
CA GLU A 33 -6.83 1.80 -7.33
C GLU A 33 -6.29 3.16 -7.72
N ALA A 34 -4.96 3.23 -7.87
CA ALA A 34 -4.28 4.39 -8.46
C ALA A 34 -3.12 3.87 -9.31
N GLU A 35 -2.84 4.53 -10.43
CA GLU A 35 -1.76 4.11 -11.32
C GLU A 35 -0.54 5.01 -11.27
N THR A 36 -0.59 6.10 -10.52
CA THR A 36 0.54 7.02 -10.32
C THR A 36 0.65 7.42 -8.86
N GLY A 37 1.81 7.93 -8.47
CA GLY A 37 2.02 8.42 -7.11
C GLY A 37 1.12 9.62 -6.81
N GLU A 38 0.94 10.51 -7.77
CA GLU A 38 0.09 11.69 -7.62
C GLU A 38 -1.37 11.29 -7.39
N ALA A 39 -1.86 10.32 -8.19
CA ALA A 39 -3.21 9.81 -8.02
C ALA A 39 -3.37 9.11 -6.66
N ALA A 40 -2.33 8.40 -6.22
CA ALA A 40 -2.33 7.75 -4.92
C ALA A 40 -2.47 8.77 -3.78
N LEU A 41 -1.72 9.85 -3.83
CA LEU A 41 -1.79 10.90 -2.81
C LEU A 41 -3.19 11.53 -2.74
N ARG A 42 -3.81 11.77 -3.90
CA ARG A 42 -5.17 12.30 -3.94
C ARG A 42 -6.17 11.32 -3.32
N ALA A 43 -6.04 10.03 -3.65
CA ALA A 43 -6.92 9.00 -3.11
C ALA A 43 -6.75 8.86 -1.59
N ILE A 44 -5.52 8.93 -1.10
CA ILE A 44 -5.24 8.83 0.34
C ILE A 44 -5.91 9.99 1.09
N ALA A 45 -5.79 11.21 0.57
CA ALA A 45 -6.38 12.37 1.19
C ALA A 45 -7.92 12.34 1.17
N ARG A 46 -8.50 11.88 0.05
CA ARG A 46 -9.94 11.84 -0.15
C ARG A 46 -10.61 10.69 0.60
N ASP A 47 -10.07 9.49 0.45
CA ASP A 47 -10.73 8.25 0.89
C ASP A 47 -10.15 7.66 2.18
N ARG A 48 -8.98 8.09 2.59
CA ARG A 48 -8.32 7.68 3.85
C ARG A 48 -8.30 6.16 4.02
N PRO A 49 -7.64 5.42 3.12
CA PRO A 49 -7.58 3.96 3.23
C PRO A 49 -6.85 3.53 4.51
N THR A 50 -7.19 2.35 4.99
CA THR A 50 -6.52 1.75 6.13
C THR A 50 -5.09 1.36 5.78
N LEU A 51 -4.91 0.85 4.56
CA LEU A 51 -3.62 0.36 4.09
C LEU A 51 -3.43 0.70 2.61
N VAL A 52 -2.20 1.01 2.24
CA VAL A 52 -1.81 1.26 0.84
C VAL A 52 -0.82 0.19 0.43
N VAL A 53 -1.12 -0.52 -0.66
CA VAL A 53 -0.15 -1.39 -1.33
C VAL A 53 0.54 -0.51 -2.36
N LEU A 54 1.82 -0.26 -2.17
CA LEU A 54 2.53 0.80 -2.88
C LEU A 54 3.70 0.24 -3.68
N ASP A 55 3.57 0.26 -5.01
CA ASP A 55 4.70 -0.05 -5.89
C ASP A 55 5.75 1.05 -5.73
N LEU A 56 6.99 0.67 -5.50
CA LEU A 56 8.08 1.63 -5.34
C LEU A 56 8.52 2.25 -6.66
N ARG A 57 8.29 1.55 -7.76
CA ARG A 57 8.67 2.03 -9.10
C ARG A 57 7.44 2.48 -9.86
N LEU A 58 7.20 3.79 -9.86
CA LEU A 58 6.05 4.41 -10.49
C LEU A 58 6.50 5.49 -11.47
N PRO A 59 5.71 5.78 -12.52
CA PRO A 59 5.98 6.96 -13.35
C PRO A 59 5.72 8.23 -12.54
N GLY A 60 6.49 9.28 -12.81
CA GLY A 60 6.40 10.52 -12.05
C GLY A 60 7.12 10.39 -10.72
N ILE A 61 6.43 10.70 -9.62
CA ILE A 61 7.04 10.53 -8.30
C ILE A 61 7.10 9.05 -7.93
N SER A 62 8.17 8.67 -7.25
CA SER A 62 8.38 7.27 -6.85
C SER A 62 7.48 6.88 -5.68
N GLY A 63 7.38 5.57 -5.42
CA GLY A 63 6.70 5.10 -4.23
C GLY A 63 7.38 5.55 -2.94
N PHE A 64 8.71 5.68 -2.95
CA PHE A 64 9.43 6.24 -1.81
C PHE A 64 8.96 7.66 -1.50
N ASP A 65 8.80 8.49 -2.54
CA ASP A 65 8.33 9.86 -2.37
C ASP A 65 6.89 9.90 -1.86
N VAL A 66 6.04 8.99 -2.35
CA VAL A 66 4.66 8.89 -1.85
C VAL A 66 4.66 8.60 -0.35
N ALA A 67 5.47 7.63 0.09
CA ALA A 67 5.56 7.26 1.50
C ALA A 67 6.02 8.44 2.35
N ARG A 68 7.06 9.14 1.90
CA ARG A 68 7.57 10.32 2.62
C ARG A 68 6.51 11.40 2.76
N LYS A 69 5.77 11.66 1.69
CA LYS A 69 4.72 12.68 1.71
C LYS A 69 3.56 12.29 2.63
N VAL A 70 3.20 11.01 2.65
CA VAL A 70 2.16 10.52 3.57
C VAL A 70 2.60 10.74 5.02
N ARG A 71 3.82 10.37 5.35
CA ARG A 71 4.32 10.52 6.72
C ARG A 71 4.48 11.97 7.16
N ALA A 72 4.68 12.88 6.20
CA ALA A 72 4.82 14.31 6.47
C ALA A 72 3.48 15.05 6.50
N ASP A 73 2.36 14.37 6.25
CA ASP A 73 1.06 15.01 6.22
C ASP A 73 0.69 15.55 7.61
N PRO A 74 0.20 16.79 7.71
CA PRO A 74 -0.19 17.36 8.99
C PRO A 74 -1.38 16.67 9.64
N ASP A 75 -2.21 15.95 8.88
CA ASP A 75 -3.31 15.17 9.44
C ASP A 75 -2.74 13.85 10.00
N PRO A 76 -2.81 13.64 11.33
CA PRO A 76 -2.23 12.44 11.91
C PRO A 76 -2.88 11.13 11.45
N THR A 77 -4.14 11.17 11.04
CA THR A 77 -4.82 10.00 10.50
C THR A 77 -4.19 9.60 9.17
N ILE A 78 -3.89 10.57 8.30
CA ILE A 78 -3.22 10.32 7.02
C ILE A 78 -1.79 9.87 7.26
N ALA A 79 -1.06 10.58 8.13
CA ALA A 79 0.33 10.27 8.42
C ALA A 79 0.52 8.86 8.99
N ALA A 80 -0.51 8.28 9.59
CA ALA A 80 -0.48 6.95 10.20
C ALA A 80 -0.98 5.83 9.28
N THR A 81 -1.31 6.12 8.02
CA THR A 81 -1.76 5.11 7.05
C THR A 81 -0.75 3.98 6.95
N LEU A 82 -1.21 2.73 7.01
CA LEU A 82 -0.33 1.57 6.81
C LEU A 82 0.15 1.53 5.35
N ILE A 83 1.45 1.30 5.16
CA ILE A 83 2.04 1.23 3.82
C ILE A 83 2.80 -0.09 3.67
N LEU A 84 2.36 -0.92 2.74
CA LEU A 84 3.09 -2.12 2.31
C LEU A 84 3.76 -1.81 0.99
N ALA A 85 5.08 -1.69 1.01
CA ALA A 85 5.86 -1.43 -0.20
C ALA A 85 6.04 -2.72 -1.00
N CYS A 86 5.92 -2.62 -2.32
CA CYS A 86 6.13 -3.74 -3.24
C CYS A 86 7.22 -3.37 -4.25
N SER A 87 8.13 -4.28 -4.53
CA SER A 87 9.22 -4.02 -5.47
C SER A 87 9.72 -5.30 -6.12
N ALA A 88 10.11 -5.19 -7.40
CA ALA A 88 10.78 -6.28 -8.10
C ALA A 88 12.20 -6.50 -7.56
N SER A 89 12.81 -5.49 -6.97
CA SER A 89 14.12 -5.61 -6.32
C SER A 89 13.95 -5.89 -4.84
N VAL A 90 14.58 -6.95 -4.36
CA VAL A 90 14.57 -7.32 -2.94
C VAL A 90 15.94 -7.07 -2.29
N GLN A 91 16.78 -6.28 -2.91
CA GLN A 91 18.09 -5.96 -2.36
C GLN A 91 17.95 -5.23 -1.03
N PRO A 92 18.86 -5.46 -0.07
CA PRO A 92 18.77 -4.85 1.26
C PRO A 92 18.69 -3.32 1.22
N GLU A 93 19.38 -2.69 0.27
CA GLU A 93 19.36 -1.23 0.12
C GLU A 93 17.97 -0.71 -0.21
N VAL A 94 17.24 -1.42 -1.08
CA VAL A 94 15.89 -1.04 -1.47
C VAL A 94 14.93 -1.20 -0.29
N GLN A 95 15.05 -2.31 0.43
CA GLN A 95 14.22 -2.55 1.61
C GLN A 95 14.48 -1.50 2.69
N ARG A 96 15.74 -1.15 2.91
CA ARG A 96 16.10 -0.12 3.89
C ARG A 96 15.55 1.23 3.49
N GLU A 97 15.68 1.60 2.23
CA GLU A 97 15.15 2.88 1.74
C GLU A 97 13.63 2.94 1.91
N ALA A 98 12.93 1.84 1.65
CA ALA A 98 11.48 1.78 1.84
C ALA A 98 11.10 2.02 3.31
N LEU A 99 11.79 1.35 4.23
CA LEU A 99 11.54 1.53 5.66
C LEU A 99 11.89 2.93 6.12
N ASP A 100 13.02 3.48 5.65
CA ASP A 100 13.44 4.85 5.97
C ASP A 100 12.44 5.88 5.43
N ALA A 101 11.81 5.60 4.31
CA ALA A 101 10.78 6.47 3.74
C ALA A 101 9.48 6.42 4.53
N GLY A 102 9.32 5.45 5.42
CA GLY A 102 8.17 5.34 6.29
C GLY A 102 7.22 4.19 5.97
N CYS A 103 7.64 3.25 5.10
CA CYS A 103 6.83 2.06 4.83
C CYS A 103 6.85 1.14 6.04
N ASP A 104 5.71 0.50 6.32
CA ASP A 104 5.56 -0.40 7.47
C ASP A 104 6.03 -1.81 7.17
N ALA A 105 5.97 -2.21 5.91
CA ALA A 105 6.36 -3.56 5.50
C ALA A 105 6.82 -3.55 4.05
N PHE A 106 7.46 -4.62 3.64
CA PHE A 106 8.02 -4.76 2.30
C PHE A 106 7.70 -6.15 1.74
N GLU A 107 7.31 -6.20 0.46
CA GLU A 107 7.02 -7.44 -0.23
C GLU A 107 7.72 -7.45 -1.59
N GLY A 108 8.46 -8.52 -1.90
CA GLY A 108 9.12 -8.67 -3.20
C GLY A 108 8.14 -9.15 -4.25
N LYS A 109 8.34 -8.72 -5.50
CA LYS A 109 7.57 -9.22 -6.64
C LYS A 109 8.38 -10.26 -7.39
N PRO A 110 7.78 -11.31 -7.94
CA PRO A 110 6.38 -11.67 -7.80
C PRO A 110 6.09 -12.25 -6.41
N PHE A 111 4.93 -11.95 -5.87
CA PHE A 111 4.52 -12.48 -4.57
C PHE A 111 3.47 -13.57 -4.78
N GLU A 112 3.38 -14.46 -3.79
CA GLU A 112 2.38 -15.51 -3.81
C GLU A 112 1.02 -14.91 -3.44
N ILE A 113 0.00 -15.17 -4.27
CA ILE A 113 -1.31 -14.55 -4.15
C ILE A 113 -1.96 -14.83 -2.79
N ALA A 114 -1.93 -16.09 -2.34
CA ALA A 114 -2.53 -16.47 -1.06
C ALA A 114 -1.85 -15.76 0.11
N SER A 115 -0.52 -15.72 0.12
CA SER A 115 0.27 -15.08 1.17
C SER A 115 0.07 -13.58 1.18
N PHE A 116 -0.14 -12.98 0.02
CA PHE A 116 -0.33 -11.54 -0.11
C PHE A 116 -1.55 -11.05 0.67
N ALA A 117 -2.69 -11.70 0.46
CA ALA A 117 -3.93 -11.33 1.17
C ALA A 117 -3.77 -11.53 2.68
N GLU A 118 -3.20 -12.65 3.09
CA GLU A 118 -2.96 -12.93 4.51
C GLU A 118 -2.06 -11.89 5.15
N ARG A 119 -1.02 -11.46 4.43
CA ARG A 119 -0.11 -10.44 4.92
C ARG A 119 -0.81 -9.12 5.18
N ILE A 120 -1.65 -8.70 4.25
CA ILE A 120 -2.42 -7.46 4.38
C ILE A 120 -3.39 -7.54 5.55
N LEU A 121 -4.13 -8.64 5.66
CA LEU A 121 -5.05 -8.86 6.78
C LEU A 121 -4.32 -8.86 8.11
N GLY A 122 -3.12 -9.47 8.15
CA GLY A 122 -2.29 -9.49 9.35
C GLY A 122 -1.84 -8.10 9.77
N LEU A 123 -1.40 -7.27 8.83
CA LEU A 123 -0.97 -5.90 9.10
C LEU A 123 -2.13 -5.07 9.68
N ILE A 124 -3.31 -5.19 9.08
CA ILE A 124 -4.49 -4.47 9.55
C ILE A 124 -4.89 -4.94 10.95
N SER A 125 -4.88 -6.25 11.19
CA SER A 125 -5.22 -6.82 12.50
C SER A 125 -4.25 -6.39 13.58
N GLN A 126 -2.96 -6.37 13.30
CA GLN A 126 -1.95 -5.94 14.26
C GLN A 126 -2.16 -4.47 14.67
N ARG A 127 -2.50 -3.62 13.72
CA ARG A 127 -2.77 -2.22 13.98
C ARG A 127 -4.01 -2.08 14.88
N ALA A 128 -5.07 -2.83 14.59
CA ALA A 128 -6.32 -2.77 15.34
C ALA A 128 -6.16 -3.31 16.77
N ALA A 129 -5.27 -4.29 16.96
CA ALA A 129 -5.03 -4.91 18.26
C ALA A 129 -4.06 -4.08 19.12
N GLY A 130 -3.22 -3.29 18.48
CA GLY A 130 -2.20 -2.49 19.17
C GLY A 130 -2.71 -1.09 19.58
#